data_df7a995cfecca80391dcda66ee8d2e74
#
_entry.id   df7a995cfecca80391dcda66ee8d2e74
#
_cell.length_a   1.000
_cell.length_b   1.000
_cell.length_c   1.000
_cell.angle_alpha   90.00
_cell.angle_beta   90.00
_cell.angle_gamma   90.00
#
_symmetry.space_group_name_H-M   'P 1'
#
loop_
_entity.id
_entity.type
_entity.pdbx_description
1 polymer ?
#
loop_
_entity_poly.entity_id
_entity_poly.type
_entity_poly.pdbx_seq_one_letter_code
_entity_poly.pdbx_strand_id
1 'polypeptide(L)'
;AGGILRGTTRPEDLSCDQLSMTATHRTLGQTGYQPTDPPRVLVQLRADIPYLTRFVLLRQLADTVVSEAFFGINDDLESTATHTLQTTQRIIEILCEEGLSSNALSTLNKAREYHRELGIHDEHFRYAFLVLATSMVFWVQDFTDARCSSEDKLQLGLFFSQMANAAGIFGISSDIDTYQCQLDAYR
;
A
#
# COMPACT_ATOMS: atom_id res chain seq x y z
N ALA A 1 44.49 -27.64 4.14
CA ALA A 1 43.03 -27.78 4.28
C ALA A 1 42.51 -26.43 4.75
N GLY A 2 42.02 -25.60 3.80
CA GLY A 2 41.45 -24.28 4.06
C GLY A 2 39.95 -24.36 3.89
N GLY A 3 39.19 -24.30 4.99
CA GLY A 3 37.75 -24.19 4.98
C GLY A 3 37.31 -22.78 4.61
N ILE A 4 36.62 -22.64 3.49
CA ILE A 4 35.94 -21.41 3.08
C ILE A 4 34.64 -21.34 3.90
N LEU A 5 34.62 -20.46 4.90
CA LEU A 5 33.40 -20.05 5.59
C LEU A 5 32.55 -19.24 4.59
N ARG A 6 31.50 -19.84 4.05
CA ARG A 6 30.45 -19.12 3.35
C ARG A 6 29.69 -18.26 4.37
N GLY A 7 29.96 -16.98 4.40
CA GLY A 7 29.18 -16.02 5.14
C GLY A 7 27.76 -15.98 4.57
N THR A 8 26.78 -16.44 5.33
CA THR A 8 25.37 -16.20 5.04
C THR A 8 25.08 -14.75 5.42
N THR A 9 25.00 -13.87 4.42
CA THR A 9 24.49 -12.50 4.61
C THR A 9 23.07 -12.58 5.15
N ARG A 10 22.81 -11.91 6.26
CA ARG A 10 21.44 -11.84 6.82
C ARG A 10 20.57 -10.94 5.91
N PRO A 11 19.26 -11.23 5.79
CA PRO A 11 18.35 -10.41 4.97
C PRO A 11 18.35 -8.92 5.33
N GLU A 12 18.62 -8.59 6.58
CA GLU A 12 18.72 -7.23 7.11
C GLU A 12 19.95 -6.42 6.63
N ASP A 13 20.95 -7.12 6.05
CA ASP A 13 22.18 -6.47 5.55
C ASP A 13 22.12 -6.17 4.03
N LEU A 14 20.99 -6.47 3.36
CA LEU A 14 20.82 -6.24 1.92
C LEU A 14 20.32 -4.82 1.65
N SER A 15 20.93 -4.15 0.66
CA SER A 15 20.40 -2.87 0.17
C SER A 15 19.05 -3.03 -0.52
N CYS A 16 18.25 -1.95 -0.59
CA CYS A 16 16.95 -1.95 -1.27
C CYS A 16 17.01 -2.48 -2.71
N ASP A 17 18.10 -2.20 -3.43
CA ASP A 17 18.33 -2.68 -4.79
C ASP A 17 18.56 -4.20 -4.85
N GLN A 18 19.23 -4.76 -3.84
CA GLN A 18 19.48 -6.20 -3.75
C GLN A 18 18.21 -6.98 -3.37
N LEU A 19 17.34 -6.40 -2.55
CA LEU A 19 16.03 -6.99 -2.23
C LEU A 19 15.12 -7.02 -3.45
N SER A 20 15.12 -5.97 -4.28
CA SER A 20 14.34 -5.90 -5.51
C SER A 20 14.74 -6.96 -6.55
N MET A 21 16.02 -7.29 -6.65
CA MET A 21 16.51 -8.29 -7.64
C MET A 21 16.19 -9.74 -7.25
N THR A 22 16.05 -10.05 -5.95
CA THR A 22 15.74 -11.41 -5.47
C THR A 22 14.26 -11.76 -5.53
N ALA A 23 13.37 -10.76 -5.58
CA ALA A 23 11.92 -10.96 -5.59
C ALA A 23 11.35 -11.46 -6.93
N THR A 24 12.10 -11.33 -8.03
CA THR A 24 11.60 -11.54 -9.41
C THR A 24 11.37 -13.02 -9.80
N HIS A 25 11.69 -13.99 -8.97
CA HIS A 25 11.66 -15.42 -9.32
C HIS A 25 10.76 -16.32 -8.45
N ARG A 26 9.85 -15.79 -7.64
CA ARG A 26 8.85 -16.66 -6.99
C ARG A 26 7.72 -16.97 -7.97
N THR A 27 7.70 -18.20 -8.45
CA THR A 27 6.79 -18.73 -9.46
C THR A 27 5.33 -18.67 -8.99
N LEU A 28 4.50 -17.95 -9.71
CA LEU A 28 3.05 -17.73 -9.56
C LEU A 28 2.17 -18.99 -9.74
N GLY A 29 2.72 -20.20 -9.71
CA GLY A 29 2.11 -21.38 -10.31
C GLY A 29 1.16 -22.20 -9.43
N GLN A 30 0.93 -21.92 -8.14
CA GLN A 30 0.29 -22.92 -7.28
C GLN A 30 -0.91 -22.45 -6.40
N THR A 31 -1.27 -21.17 -6.35
CA THR A 31 -2.24 -20.72 -5.32
C THR A 31 -3.68 -20.62 -5.76
N GLY A 32 -3.99 -20.72 -7.05
CA GLY A 32 -5.36 -20.48 -7.56
C GLY A 32 -5.89 -19.05 -7.29
N TYR A 33 -5.09 -18.18 -6.67
CA TYR A 33 -5.44 -16.79 -6.37
C TYR A 33 -5.55 -16.00 -7.69
N GLN A 34 -6.70 -15.38 -7.88
CA GLN A 34 -6.88 -14.39 -8.92
C GLN A 34 -6.54 -13.02 -8.34
N PRO A 35 -5.54 -12.33 -8.88
CA PRO A 35 -5.07 -11.06 -8.29
C PRO A 35 -6.13 -9.94 -8.25
N THR A 36 -7.25 -10.14 -8.92
CA THR A 36 -8.42 -9.24 -8.89
C THR A 36 -9.27 -9.40 -7.63
N ASP A 37 -9.22 -10.57 -6.99
CA ASP A 37 -9.99 -10.82 -5.78
C ASP A 37 -9.31 -10.16 -4.57
N PRO A 38 -10.08 -9.74 -3.55
CA PRO A 38 -9.48 -9.20 -2.34
C PRO A 38 -8.71 -10.30 -1.61
N PRO A 39 -7.43 -10.07 -1.25
CA PRO A 39 -6.69 -11.00 -0.40
C PRO A 39 -7.44 -11.29 0.88
N ARG A 40 -7.36 -12.54 1.36
CA ARG A 40 -8.04 -12.98 2.60
C ARG A 40 -7.80 -12.03 3.78
N VAL A 41 -6.61 -11.51 3.90
CA VAL A 41 -6.21 -10.59 4.98
C VAL A 41 -6.99 -9.28 4.91
N LEU A 42 -7.25 -8.75 3.71
CA LEU A 42 -8.05 -7.52 3.53
C LEU A 42 -9.52 -7.74 3.92
N VAL A 43 -10.06 -8.92 3.63
CA VAL A 43 -11.43 -9.27 4.03
C VAL A 43 -11.56 -9.27 5.57
N GLN A 44 -10.51 -9.66 6.29
CA GLN A 44 -10.49 -9.67 7.76
C GLN A 44 -10.45 -8.26 8.37
N LEU A 45 -9.98 -7.25 7.63
CA LEU A 45 -9.89 -5.86 8.11
C LEU A 45 -11.23 -5.12 8.13
N ARG A 46 -12.31 -5.68 7.61
CA ARG A 46 -13.61 -4.98 7.45
C ARG A 46 -14.13 -4.32 8.71
N ALA A 47 -13.99 -4.98 9.86
CA ALA A 47 -14.43 -4.43 11.14
C ALA A 47 -13.59 -3.24 11.61
N ASP A 48 -12.34 -3.18 11.18
CA ASP A 48 -11.36 -2.20 11.63
C ASP A 48 -11.21 -1.00 10.66
N ILE A 49 -11.89 -1.02 9.51
CA ILE A 49 -11.75 -0.01 8.46
C ILE A 49 -11.84 1.44 9.01
N PRO A 50 -12.78 1.81 9.89
CA PRO A 50 -12.83 3.18 10.38
C PRO A 50 -11.58 3.62 11.16
N TYR A 51 -10.95 2.72 11.90
CA TYR A 51 -9.72 2.98 12.65
C TYR A 51 -8.51 2.98 11.74
N LEU A 52 -8.41 1.98 10.87
CA LEU A 52 -7.37 1.86 9.85
C LEU A 52 -7.34 3.09 8.95
N THR A 53 -8.50 3.60 8.51
CA THR A 53 -8.57 4.81 7.67
C THR A 53 -7.94 6.02 8.36
N ARG A 54 -8.25 6.25 9.65
CA ARG A 54 -7.64 7.34 10.41
C ARG A 54 -6.13 7.18 10.53
N PHE A 55 -5.67 5.97 10.78
CA PHE A 55 -4.25 5.65 10.86
C PHE A 55 -3.52 5.90 9.53
N VAL A 56 -4.10 5.48 8.41
CA VAL A 56 -3.58 5.73 7.06
C VAL A 56 -3.45 7.23 6.80
N LEU A 57 -4.51 8.00 7.05
CA LEU A 57 -4.50 9.44 6.83
C LEU A 57 -3.46 10.16 7.68
N LEU A 58 -3.33 9.83 8.96
CA LEU A 58 -2.30 10.42 9.82
C LEU A 58 -0.89 10.15 9.29
N ARG A 59 -0.64 8.96 8.75
CA ARG A 59 0.65 8.64 8.12
C ARG A 59 0.87 9.36 6.80
N GLN A 60 -0.18 9.53 5.99
CA GLN A 60 -0.09 10.28 4.73
C GLN A 60 0.22 11.76 4.96
N LEU A 61 -0.34 12.37 5.99
CA LEU A 61 -0.06 13.76 6.37
C LEU A 61 1.36 13.99 6.90
N ALA A 62 2.17 12.95 7.08
CA ALA A 62 3.59 13.09 7.36
C ALA A 62 4.41 13.56 6.14
N ASP A 63 3.88 13.45 4.92
CA ASP A 63 4.45 14.07 3.72
C ASP A 63 4.07 15.55 3.68
N THR A 64 5.06 16.43 3.49
CA THR A 64 4.85 17.89 3.53
C THR A 64 3.97 18.35 2.38
N VAL A 65 4.17 17.83 1.17
CA VAL A 65 3.37 18.22 -0.01
C VAL A 65 1.92 17.77 0.15
N VAL A 66 1.71 16.54 0.64
CA VAL A 66 0.36 16.04 0.93
C VAL A 66 -0.30 16.88 2.01
N SER A 67 0.41 17.23 3.09
CA SER A 67 -0.15 18.04 4.16
C SER A 67 -0.40 19.49 3.73
N GLU A 68 0.49 20.11 2.94
CA GLU A 68 0.29 21.45 2.38
C GLU A 68 -0.92 21.48 1.43
N ALA A 69 -1.07 20.48 0.55
CA ALA A 69 -2.23 20.37 -0.31
C ALA A 69 -3.52 20.19 0.50
N PHE A 70 -3.47 19.41 1.58
CA PHE A 70 -4.62 19.15 2.45
C PHE A 70 -5.05 20.40 3.22
N PHE A 71 -4.08 21.14 3.80
CA PHE A 71 -4.36 22.31 4.65
C PHE A 71 -4.40 23.63 3.88
N GLY A 72 -3.78 23.71 2.69
CA GLY A 72 -3.63 24.96 1.92
C GLY A 72 -4.82 25.32 1.03
N ILE A 73 -5.73 24.39 0.77
CA ILE A 73 -6.75 24.56 -0.27
C ILE A 73 -8.08 25.09 0.24
N ASN A 74 -8.37 24.97 1.54
CA ASN A 74 -9.71 25.27 2.05
C ASN A 74 -9.71 26.09 3.33
N ASP A 75 -10.54 27.14 3.33
CA ASP A 75 -10.92 27.90 4.53
C ASP A 75 -11.76 27.04 5.50
N ASP A 76 -12.31 25.90 5.05
CA ASP A 76 -13.11 24.97 5.84
C ASP A 76 -12.38 23.61 5.99
N LEU A 77 -11.46 23.55 6.94
CA LEU A 77 -10.68 22.36 7.27
C LEU A 77 -11.54 21.20 7.75
N GLU A 78 -12.64 21.48 8.48
CA GLU A 78 -13.49 20.42 9.04
C GLU A 78 -14.22 19.67 7.93
N SER A 79 -14.80 20.40 6.97
CA SER A 79 -15.47 19.81 5.82
C SER A 79 -14.50 19.00 4.97
N THR A 80 -13.30 19.54 4.70
CA THR A 80 -12.26 18.87 3.91
C THR A 80 -11.78 17.60 4.60
N ALA A 81 -11.49 17.65 5.90
CA ALA A 81 -11.06 16.48 6.67
C ALA A 81 -12.14 15.39 6.68
N THR A 82 -13.40 15.78 6.88
CA THR A 82 -14.53 14.85 6.86
C THR A 82 -14.70 14.19 5.49
N HIS A 83 -14.65 14.96 4.41
CA HIS A 83 -14.75 14.46 3.05
C HIS A 83 -13.60 13.49 2.72
N THR A 84 -12.37 13.87 3.04
CA THR A 84 -11.19 13.02 2.80
C THR A 84 -11.27 11.71 3.59
N LEU A 85 -11.68 11.78 4.86
CA LEU A 85 -11.87 10.60 5.70
C LEU A 85 -12.90 9.65 5.08
N GLN A 86 -14.07 10.16 4.69
CA GLN A 86 -15.14 9.37 4.10
C GLN A 86 -14.73 8.75 2.75
N THR A 87 -14.06 9.52 1.91
CA THR A 87 -13.60 9.05 0.60
C THR A 87 -12.54 7.97 0.74
N THR A 88 -11.55 8.17 1.62
CA THR A 88 -10.50 7.16 1.89
C THR A 88 -11.10 5.90 2.50
N GLN A 89 -12.01 6.04 3.45
CA GLN A 89 -12.73 4.91 4.03
C GLN A 89 -13.47 4.11 2.96
N ARG A 90 -14.19 4.80 2.07
CA ARG A 90 -14.93 4.16 0.99
C ARG A 90 -14.03 3.41 0.01
N ILE A 91 -12.84 3.95 -0.30
CA ILE A 91 -11.84 3.25 -1.12
C ILE A 91 -11.41 1.95 -0.44
N ILE A 92 -11.06 2.02 0.85
CA ILE A 92 -10.63 0.83 1.61
C ILE A 92 -11.76 -0.22 1.68
N GLU A 93 -12.99 0.20 1.92
CA GLU A 93 -14.17 -0.68 1.92
C GLU A 93 -14.30 -1.43 0.59
N ILE A 94 -14.31 -0.70 -0.53
CA ILE A 94 -14.43 -1.29 -1.87
C ILE A 94 -13.28 -2.29 -2.13
N LEU A 95 -12.05 -1.94 -1.78
CA LEU A 95 -10.90 -2.84 -1.95
C LEU A 95 -11.02 -4.12 -1.12
N CYS A 96 -11.55 -4.01 0.09
CA CYS A 96 -11.76 -5.17 0.98
C CYS A 96 -12.97 -6.04 0.56
N GLU A 97 -13.94 -5.47 -0.14
CA GLU A 97 -15.17 -6.16 -0.53
C GLU A 97 -15.13 -6.71 -1.94
N GLU A 98 -14.68 -5.90 -2.88
CA GLU A 98 -14.78 -6.15 -4.31
C GLU A 98 -13.41 -6.45 -4.96
N GLY A 99 -12.31 -6.26 -4.22
CA GLY A 99 -10.96 -6.39 -4.79
C GLY A 99 -10.69 -5.34 -5.87
N LEU A 100 -10.08 -5.75 -6.98
CA LEU A 100 -9.78 -4.88 -8.13
C LEU A 100 -10.92 -4.89 -9.16
N SER A 101 -12.15 -4.71 -8.69
CA SER A 101 -13.31 -4.57 -9.55
C SER A 101 -13.23 -3.31 -10.43
N SER A 102 -14.02 -3.24 -11.49
CA SER A 102 -14.14 -2.02 -12.32
C SER A 102 -14.57 -0.80 -11.50
N ASN A 103 -15.39 -1.00 -10.47
CA ASN A 103 -15.79 0.03 -9.51
C ASN A 103 -14.61 0.53 -8.67
N ALA A 104 -13.80 -0.39 -8.12
CA ALA A 104 -12.60 -0.05 -7.36
C ALA A 104 -11.62 0.77 -8.21
N LEU A 105 -11.32 0.30 -9.42
CA LEU A 105 -10.40 0.97 -10.34
C LEU A 105 -10.92 2.34 -10.79
N SER A 106 -12.22 2.47 -11.07
CA SER A 106 -12.85 3.75 -11.39
C SER A 106 -12.73 4.74 -10.22
N THR A 107 -12.95 4.27 -9.00
CA THR A 107 -12.86 5.10 -7.79
C THR A 107 -11.43 5.57 -7.53
N LEU A 108 -10.45 4.68 -7.69
CA LEU A 108 -9.04 5.04 -7.57
C LEU A 108 -8.60 6.07 -8.62
N ASN A 109 -9.03 5.91 -9.87
CA ASN A 109 -8.70 6.86 -10.94
C ASN A 109 -9.31 8.24 -10.67
N LYS A 110 -10.56 8.32 -10.20
CA LYS A 110 -11.18 9.58 -9.79
C LYS A 110 -10.42 10.24 -8.64
N ALA A 111 -10.00 9.45 -7.64
CA ALA A 111 -9.20 9.97 -6.54
C ALA A 111 -7.86 10.54 -7.05
N ARG A 112 -7.20 9.84 -7.99
CA ARG A 112 -5.96 10.31 -8.61
C ARG A 112 -6.15 11.62 -9.39
N GLU A 113 -7.21 11.71 -10.21
CA GLU A 113 -7.55 12.94 -10.95
C GLU A 113 -7.78 14.11 -9.99
N TYR A 114 -8.57 13.88 -8.94
CA TYR A 114 -8.82 14.89 -7.90
C TYR A 114 -7.51 15.35 -7.22
N HIS A 115 -6.62 14.43 -6.87
CA HIS A 115 -5.32 14.79 -6.28
C HIS A 115 -4.46 15.63 -7.24
N ARG A 116 -4.50 15.33 -8.54
CA ARG A 116 -3.79 16.16 -9.55
C ARG A 116 -4.34 17.57 -9.66
N GLU A 117 -5.65 17.73 -9.58
CA GLU A 117 -6.29 19.07 -9.53
C GLU A 117 -5.85 19.87 -8.30
N LEU A 118 -5.55 19.20 -7.20
CA LEU A 118 -5.01 19.78 -5.97
C LEU A 118 -3.48 20.00 -6.00
N GLY A 119 -2.81 19.74 -7.13
CA GLY A 119 -1.36 19.89 -7.27
C GLY A 119 -0.55 18.72 -6.68
N ILE A 120 -1.20 17.64 -6.26
CA ILE A 120 -0.52 16.43 -5.79
C ILE A 120 -0.11 15.60 -7.00
N HIS A 121 1.19 15.59 -7.31
CA HIS A 121 1.75 14.86 -8.44
C HIS A 121 1.88 13.36 -8.18
N ASP A 122 2.15 12.59 -9.24
CA ASP A 122 2.16 11.13 -9.22
C ASP A 122 3.14 10.52 -8.20
N GLU A 123 4.26 11.19 -7.90
CA GLU A 123 5.21 10.75 -6.87
C GLU A 123 4.61 10.78 -5.46
N HIS A 124 3.87 11.85 -5.11
CA HIS A 124 3.19 11.96 -3.81
C HIS A 124 1.99 11.02 -3.73
N PHE A 125 1.30 10.79 -4.85
CA PHE A 125 0.26 9.78 -4.92
C PHE A 125 0.82 8.36 -4.74
N ARG A 126 2.02 8.10 -5.29
CA ARG A 126 2.77 6.86 -5.04
C ARG A 126 3.13 6.69 -3.56
N TYR A 127 3.59 7.76 -2.92
CA TYR A 127 3.84 7.77 -1.47
C TYR A 127 2.56 7.43 -0.69
N ALA A 128 1.46 8.13 -0.95
CA ALA A 128 0.17 7.88 -0.29
C ALA A 128 -0.31 6.43 -0.47
N PHE A 129 -0.08 5.86 -1.65
CA PHE A 129 -0.37 4.47 -1.96
C PHE A 129 0.49 3.48 -1.13
N LEU A 130 1.79 3.71 -1.05
CA LEU A 130 2.70 2.89 -0.24
C LEU A 130 2.34 2.97 1.25
N VAL A 131 1.95 4.15 1.73
CA VAL A 131 1.45 4.33 3.10
C VAL A 131 0.18 3.52 3.32
N LEU A 132 -0.77 3.52 2.38
CA LEU A 132 -1.97 2.69 2.47
C LEU A 132 -1.61 1.22 2.59
N ALA A 133 -0.81 0.71 1.66
CA ALA A 133 -0.45 -0.71 1.60
C ALA A 133 0.31 -1.17 2.86
N THR A 134 1.34 -0.42 3.28
CA THR A 134 2.11 -0.74 4.50
C THR A 134 1.27 -0.63 5.76
N SER A 135 0.33 0.32 5.82
CA SER A 135 -0.56 0.48 6.98
C SER A 135 -1.52 -0.70 7.11
N MET A 136 -2.03 -1.22 6.00
CA MET A 136 -2.90 -2.40 6.02
C MET A 136 -2.15 -3.64 6.52
N VAL A 137 -0.91 -3.84 6.07
CA VAL A 137 -0.07 -4.95 6.54
C VAL A 137 0.26 -4.81 8.01
N PHE A 138 0.71 -3.63 8.42
CA PHE A 138 1.04 -3.33 9.82
C PHE A 138 -0.17 -3.56 10.73
N TRP A 139 -1.36 -3.11 10.30
CA TRP A 139 -2.58 -3.30 11.09
C TRP A 139 -2.90 -4.77 11.31
N VAL A 140 -2.80 -5.60 10.25
CA VAL A 140 -2.99 -7.05 10.38
C VAL A 140 -2.01 -7.68 11.36
N GLN A 141 -0.74 -7.27 11.31
CA GLN A 141 0.31 -7.88 12.13
C GLN A 141 0.21 -7.50 13.60
N ASP A 142 -0.13 -6.25 13.90
CA ASP A 142 0.00 -5.70 15.24
C ASP A 142 -1.34 -5.48 15.98
N PHE A 143 -2.45 -5.39 15.26
CA PHE A 143 -3.76 -5.08 15.85
C PHE A 143 -4.83 -6.15 15.63
N THR A 144 -4.52 -7.22 14.90
CA THR A 144 -5.43 -8.34 14.75
C THR A 144 -4.81 -9.65 15.25
N ASP A 145 -5.64 -10.62 15.61
CA ASP A 145 -5.17 -11.97 15.92
C ASP A 145 -4.73 -12.75 14.66
N ALA A 146 -4.91 -12.16 13.49
CA ALA A 146 -4.57 -12.78 12.22
C ALA A 146 -3.07 -12.64 11.96
N ARG A 147 -2.38 -13.79 11.92
CA ARG A 147 -0.98 -13.83 11.50
C ARG A 147 -0.92 -13.74 9.97
N CYS A 148 -0.18 -12.74 9.48
CA CYS A 148 0.14 -12.63 8.06
C CYS A 148 1.18 -13.70 7.69
N SER A 149 0.76 -14.73 6.99
CA SER A 149 1.65 -15.79 6.49
C SER A 149 2.48 -15.28 5.30
N SER A 150 3.52 -16.02 4.90
CA SER A 150 4.28 -15.70 3.68
C SER A 150 3.40 -15.71 2.43
N GLU A 151 2.37 -16.54 2.40
CA GLU A 151 1.38 -16.59 1.31
C GLU A 151 0.50 -15.33 1.32
N ASP A 152 0.03 -14.89 2.48
CA ASP A 152 -0.75 -13.65 2.61
C ASP A 152 0.07 -12.43 2.15
N LYS A 153 1.35 -12.36 2.51
CA LYS A 153 2.26 -11.31 2.05
C LYS A 153 2.44 -11.30 0.53
N LEU A 154 2.59 -12.48 -0.07
CA LEU A 154 2.68 -12.60 -1.52
C LEU A 154 1.41 -12.12 -2.21
N GLN A 155 0.23 -12.54 -1.73
CA GLN A 155 -1.06 -12.13 -2.28
C GLN A 155 -1.27 -10.62 -2.14
N LEU A 156 -0.95 -10.03 -0.99
CA LEU A 156 -1.01 -8.59 -0.77
C LEU A 156 -0.08 -7.82 -1.71
N GLY A 157 1.17 -8.27 -1.86
CA GLY A 157 2.12 -7.62 -2.74
C GLY A 157 1.67 -7.62 -4.20
N LEU A 158 1.18 -8.77 -4.69
CA LEU A 158 0.60 -8.90 -6.02
C LEU A 158 -0.62 -8.01 -6.21
N PHE A 159 -1.53 -8.01 -5.25
CA PHE A 159 -2.75 -7.20 -5.27
C PHE A 159 -2.41 -5.71 -5.35
N PHE A 160 -1.56 -5.21 -4.45
CA PHE A 160 -1.18 -3.81 -4.44
C PHE A 160 -0.37 -3.40 -5.66
N SER A 161 0.55 -4.24 -6.15
CA SER A 161 1.30 -3.96 -7.38
C SER A 161 0.37 -3.85 -8.59
N GLN A 162 -0.62 -4.73 -8.72
CA GLN A 162 -1.61 -4.65 -9.79
C GLN A 162 -2.53 -3.45 -9.66
N MET A 163 -2.99 -3.14 -8.44
CA MET A 163 -3.78 -1.94 -8.16
C MET A 163 -3.03 -0.67 -8.57
N ALA A 164 -1.75 -0.57 -8.21
CA ALA A 164 -0.90 0.54 -8.58
C ALA A 164 -0.77 0.68 -10.10
N ASN A 165 -0.46 -0.42 -10.79
CA ASN A 165 -0.33 -0.43 -12.25
C ASN A 165 -1.65 -0.03 -12.95
N ALA A 166 -2.78 -0.53 -12.48
CA ALA A 166 -4.10 -0.18 -13.01
C ALA A 166 -4.46 1.29 -12.78
N ALA A 167 -3.99 1.89 -11.68
CA ALA A 167 -4.10 3.32 -11.40
C ALA A 167 -3.01 4.16 -12.11
N GLY A 168 -2.14 3.54 -12.94
CA GLY A 168 -1.04 4.22 -13.63
C GLY A 168 0.09 4.67 -12.71
N ILE A 169 0.25 4.04 -11.56
CA ILE A 169 1.36 4.25 -10.61
C ILE A 169 2.37 3.13 -10.85
N PHE A 170 3.53 3.49 -11.39
CA PHE A 170 4.55 2.50 -11.74
C PHE A 170 5.63 2.35 -10.68
N GLY A 171 6.31 1.21 -10.67
CA GLY A 171 7.46 0.94 -9.80
C GLY A 171 7.09 0.52 -8.37
N ILE A 172 5.84 0.11 -8.14
CA ILE A 172 5.46 -0.57 -6.89
C ILE A 172 5.84 -2.04 -7.01
N SER A 173 6.64 -2.51 -6.07
CA SER A 173 7.07 -3.91 -6.01
C SER A 173 5.88 -4.85 -5.76
N SER A 174 5.98 -6.10 -6.22
CA SER A 174 5.08 -7.18 -5.77
C SER A 174 5.56 -7.84 -4.47
N ASP A 175 6.68 -7.41 -3.92
CA ASP A 175 7.20 -7.85 -2.62
C ASP A 175 6.92 -6.78 -1.56
N ILE A 176 5.96 -7.07 -0.68
CA ILE A 176 5.49 -6.14 0.34
C ILE A 176 6.57 -5.83 1.39
N ASP A 177 7.53 -6.73 1.60
CA ASP A 177 8.63 -6.51 2.55
C ASP A 177 9.58 -5.41 2.06
N THR A 178 9.53 -5.03 0.77
CA THR A 178 10.29 -3.90 0.20
C THR A 178 9.57 -2.55 0.35
N TYR A 179 8.30 -2.53 0.73
CA TYR A 179 7.49 -1.29 0.76
C TYR A 179 8.00 -0.28 1.77
N GLN A 180 8.45 -0.72 2.94
CA GLN A 180 9.02 0.19 3.93
C GLN A 180 10.29 0.86 3.38
N CYS A 181 11.13 0.11 2.70
CA CYS A 181 12.32 0.62 2.05
C CYS A 181 11.98 1.64 0.94
N GLN A 182 10.93 1.36 0.16
CA GLN A 182 10.43 2.31 -0.84
C GLN A 182 9.87 3.59 -0.19
N LEU A 183 9.21 3.49 0.97
CA LEU A 183 8.76 4.67 1.72
C LEU A 183 9.92 5.50 2.28
N ASP A 184 10.96 4.84 2.79
CA ASP A 184 12.12 5.54 3.35
C ASP A 184 12.91 6.33 2.30
N ALA A 185 12.77 5.96 1.02
CA ALA A 185 13.36 6.72 -0.10
C ALA A 185 12.66 8.08 -0.37
N TYR A 186 11.50 8.34 0.24
CA TYR A 186 10.80 9.65 0.17
C TYR A 186 11.19 10.61 1.30
N ARG A 187 12.01 10.17 2.26
CA ARG A 187 12.49 10.98 3.40
C ARG A 187 13.84 11.59 3.12
#